data_09a3b91b22b7409fe5576b8030f996b3
#
_entry.id   09a3b91b22b7409fe5576b8030f996b3
#
_cell.length_a   1.000
_cell.length_b   1.000
_cell.length_c   1.000
_cell.angle_alpha   90.00
_cell.angle_beta   90.00
_cell.angle_gamma   90.00
#
_symmetry.space_group_name_H-M   'P 1'
#
loop_
_entity.id
_entity.type
_entity.pdbx_description
1 polymer ?
#
loop_
_entity_poly.entity_id
_entity_poly.type
_entity_poly.pdbx_seq_one_letter_code
_entity_poly.pdbx_strand_id
1 'polypeptide(L)'
;YPTSTKNVNHVVTVVGWDDNYSAKNFRASSKVKGDGAWIVKNSWGTGWGKSGYFYMSYEDKSVSELVAATAVNTPKYSNNYFYDGTSGLGSIRMYAGEQLSTVFRASAGNGKAESLGEVTLSSMSANNSYTVQVYTNLKDASDPTSGTPAYSTPVSCSQPMAGVMTFQIPEVLLSQNSLYSIVVTNAGSTYIKYCVEAEVSYGWCSFSPSIVSGQSFLRYNAEDTWMDAVEFNPSVTPRIKAHTRTLSSAARMQLSSSEIDLYSGDQKTLNASATRSEMAASGIVWESSDTSVAAVNGSGVVTAKNPGTATITCYGKNARGIRATCKVTVKLRQTTGVKLVSKAFNRIRISWKAVPGCNRYAIYRWDERENSKKMATVTADVVTWQDTAVKTGSTYTYRIRASYVCSGKKTVYGAASSPLSAKAELGKARAVAEAVSGPCNRVSWKKVSGASGYHIYRKLQGKSWVRIGTVNNKVLSWQDMKIEGITSYAYAVRPYKNVDGKKVFGGYQASSYILSYPELQKISSVRKTSRGLKICWKAQKKADCYQIYRKTGKGSWKKLSTVSGGSSSSFEDKTAKKGTTYYYAVRAGIKTSGGKVLCGGYAAKAAKR
;
A
#
# COMPACT_ATOMS: atom_id res chain seq x y z
N TYR A 1 26.65 -78.48 6.08
CA TYR A 1 28.09 -78.77 6.17
C TYR A 1 28.77 -77.74 7.10
N PRO A 2 29.13 -78.11 8.31
CA PRO A 2 29.68 -77.11 9.27
C PRO A 2 31.01 -76.47 8.86
N THR A 3 31.60 -76.91 7.80
CA THR A 3 32.91 -76.43 7.34
C THR A 3 32.88 -75.83 5.94
N SER A 4 31.71 -75.71 5.31
CA SER A 4 31.61 -75.23 3.92
C SER A 4 31.68 -73.71 3.88
N THR A 5 32.65 -73.22 3.14
CA THR A 5 32.77 -71.80 2.72
C THR A 5 32.37 -71.62 1.26
N LYS A 6 31.60 -72.52 0.70
CA LYS A 6 31.14 -72.45 -0.69
C LYS A 6 30.10 -71.35 -0.84
N ASN A 7 30.11 -70.70 -1.99
CA ASN A 7 29.10 -69.69 -2.35
C ASN A 7 27.70 -70.26 -2.24
N VAL A 8 26.77 -69.47 -1.72
CA VAL A 8 25.32 -69.77 -1.71
C VAL A 8 24.85 -70.00 -3.13
N ASN A 9 24.06 -71.04 -3.33
CA ASN A 9 23.53 -71.43 -4.64
C ASN A 9 22.03 -71.79 -4.60
N HIS A 10 21.40 -71.67 -3.42
CA HIS A 10 19.99 -72.00 -3.26
C HIS A 10 19.35 -71.18 -2.16
N VAL A 11 18.09 -70.80 -2.33
CA VAL A 11 17.29 -70.05 -1.35
C VAL A 11 16.22 -70.97 -0.81
N VAL A 12 16.09 -70.98 0.49
CA VAL A 12 15.09 -71.78 1.23
C VAL A 12 14.41 -70.92 2.30
N THR A 13 13.28 -71.35 2.79
CA THR A 13 12.53 -70.60 3.83
C THR A 13 12.61 -71.34 5.14
N VAL A 14 13.19 -70.70 6.18
CA VAL A 14 13.08 -71.16 7.54
C VAL A 14 11.65 -70.88 8.06
N VAL A 15 10.93 -71.94 8.45
CA VAL A 15 9.53 -71.86 8.91
C VAL A 15 9.36 -72.16 10.38
N GLY A 16 10.45 -72.59 11.07
CA GLY A 16 10.49 -72.90 12.48
C GLY A 16 11.82 -73.45 12.92
N TRP A 17 11.87 -73.93 14.10
CA TRP A 17 13.03 -74.53 14.72
C TRP A 17 12.61 -75.65 15.67
N ASP A 18 13.54 -76.52 16.00
CA ASP A 18 13.40 -77.61 16.96
C ASP A 18 14.71 -77.75 17.75
N ASP A 19 14.73 -77.23 18.97
CA ASP A 19 15.92 -77.20 19.84
C ASP A 19 16.35 -78.61 20.28
N ASN A 20 15.41 -79.58 20.25
CA ASN A 20 15.64 -80.95 20.67
C ASN A 20 15.97 -81.91 19.47
N TYR A 21 16.04 -81.38 18.26
CA TYR A 21 16.40 -82.20 17.11
C TYR A 21 17.77 -82.77 17.26
N SER A 22 17.87 -84.11 17.49
CA SER A 22 19.14 -84.74 17.84
C SER A 22 20.19 -84.62 16.76
N ALA A 23 21.42 -84.29 17.14
CA ALA A 23 22.60 -84.27 16.28
C ALA A 23 22.81 -85.58 15.54
N LYS A 24 22.38 -86.70 16.12
CA LYS A 24 22.46 -88.07 15.52
C LYS A 24 21.60 -88.22 14.26
N ASN A 25 20.61 -87.35 14.07
CA ASN A 25 19.75 -87.38 12.87
C ASN A 25 20.46 -86.81 11.64
N PHE A 26 21.59 -86.12 11.81
CA PHE A 26 22.41 -85.63 10.71
C PHE A 26 23.40 -86.70 10.25
N ARG A 27 23.86 -86.61 9.02
CA ARG A 27 24.89 -87.55 8.54
C ARG A 27 26.13 -87.44 9.37
N ALA A 28 26.74 -88.58 9.74
CA ALA A 28 27.94 -88.67 10.54
C ALA A 28 29.13 -87.87 9.94
N SER A 29 29.18 -87.78 8.62
CA SER A 29 30.14 -86.99 7.87
C SER A 29 29.99 -85.45 8.09
N SER A 30 28.83 -84.99 8.60
CA SER A 30 28.62 -83.57 8.83
C SER A 30 29.23 -83.08 10.14
N LYS A 31 29.65 -83.97 11.04
CA LYS A 31 30.30 -83.66 12.31
C LYS A 31 29.55 -82.64 13.18
N VAL A 32 28.23 -82.70 13.14
CA VAL A 32 27.34 -81.87 14.00
C VAL A 32 27.50 -82.37 15.43
N LYS A 33 27.77 -81.43 16.38
CA LYS A 33 28.09 -81.75 17.77
C LYS A 33 26.91 -81.51 18.72
N GLY A 34 26.12 -80.47 18.44
CA GLY A 34 24.99 -80.06 19.29
C GLY A 34 23.65 -80.44 18.68
N ASP A 35 22.66 -80.70 19.54
CA ASP A 35 21.26 -80.81 19.11
C ASP A 35 20.73 -79.46 18.69
N GLY A 36 19.65 -79.47 17.91
CA GLY A 36 18.98 -78.32 17.39
C GLY A 36 19.06 -78.16 15.86
N ALA A 37 17.92 -77.82 15.29
CA ALA A 37 17.79 -77.61 13.84
C ALA A 37 16.77 -76.57 13.50
N TRP A 38 17.03 -75.87 12.40
CA TRP A 38 16.02 -75.09 11.69
C TRP A 38 15.12 -76.04 10.91
N ILE A 39 13.79 -75.80 10.93
CA ILE A 39 12.82 -76.41 10.06
C ILE A 39 12.71 -75.57 8.79
N VAL A 40 13.09 -76.14 7.65
CA VAL A 40 13.25 -75.41 6.42
C VAL A 40 12.33 -75.95 5.35
N LYS A 41 11.61 -75.06 4.69
CA LYS A 41 10.79 -75.36 3.51
C LYS A 41 11.59 -75.13 2.26
N ASN A 42 11.60 -76.14 1.40
CA ASN A 42 12.23 -76.07 0.08
C ASN A 42 11.16 -75.69 -1.01
N SER A 43 11.61 -75.22 -2.17
CA SER A 43 10.78 -74.88 -3.33
C SER A 43 10.55 -76.08 -4.30
N TRP A 44 11.01 -77.29 -3.98
CA TRP A 44 11.00 -78.47 -4.90
C TRP A 44 9.73 -79.32 -4.78
N GLY A 45 8.69 -78.80 -4.20
CA GLY A 45 7.40 -79.48 -4.04
C GLY A 45 7.35 -80.51 -2.92
N THR A 46 6.14 -81.07 -2.70
CA THR A 46 5.88 -81.99 -1.57
C THR A 46 6.42 -83.40 -1.76
N GLY A 47 6.87 -83.72 -2.95
CA GLY A 47 7.50 -85.02 -3.27
C GLY A 47 8.97 -85.11 -2.80
N TRP A 48 9.54 -84.04 -2.34
CA TRP A 48 10.95 -83.98 -1.90
C TRP A 48 11.02 -83.83 -0.35
N GLY A 49 12.07 -84.45 0.21
CA GLY A 49 12.28 -84.38 1.66
C GLY A 49 11.13 -84.89 2.49
N LYS A 50 10.81 -84.27 3.64
CA LYS A 50 9.65 -84.58 4.44
C LYS A 50 8.49 -83.66 4.03
N SER A 51 7.79 -84.08 2.98
CA SER A 51 6.69 -83.27 2.39
C SER A 51 7.12 -81.86 1.95
N GLY A 52 8.31 -81.71 1.39
CA GLY A 52 8.88 -80.42 1.00
C GLY A 52 9.71 -79.71 2.05
N TYR A 53 9.89 -80.34 3.20
CA TYR A 53 10.65 -79.76 4.33
C TYR A 53 11.89 -80.64 4.61
N PHE A 54 12.88 -80.00 5.26
CA PHE A 54 14.06 -80.63 5.78
C PHE A 54 14.56 -79.95 7.07
N TYR A 55 15.44 -80.61 7.78
CA TYR A 55 16.09 -80.05 8.95
C TYR A 55 17.50 -79.63 8.64
N MET A 56 17.90 -78.44 9.08
CA MET A 56 19.21 -77.89 8.89
C MET A 56 19.80 -77.58 10.25
N SER A 57 20.99 -78.11 10.57
CA SER A 57 21.62 -77.91 11.86
C SER A 57 21.88 -76.41 12.12
N TYR A 58 21.75 -75.99 13.39
CA TYR A 58 22.20 -74.66 13.80
C TYR A 58 23.67 -74.40 13.55
N GLU A 59 24.48 -75.48 13.48
CA GLU A 59 25.93 -75.39 13.21
C GLU A 59 26.24 -75.27 11.74
N ASP A 60 25.27 -75.21 10.84
CA ASP A 60 25.56 -75.08 9.41
C ASP A 60 26.10 -73.70 9.07
N LYS A 61 27.39 -73.67 8.65
CA LYS A 61 28.11 -72.44 8.32
C LYS A 61 27.90 -71.98 6.86
N SER A 62 27.16 -72.74 6.09
CA SER A 62 26.83 -72.37 4.69
C SER A 62 25.64 -71.41 4.59
N VAL A 63 24.94 -71.16 5.71
CA VAL A 63 23.83 -70.24 5.76
C VAL A 63 24.35 -68.81 5.73
N SER A 64 23.92 -68.04 4.78
CA SER A 64 24.25 -66.62 4.64
C SER A 64 23.10 -65.86 4.02
N GLU A 65 23.17 -64.53 3.99
CA GLU A 65 22.15 -63.67 3.39
C GLU A 65 20.72 -63.88 3.94
N LEU A 66 20.62 -63.91 5.27
CA LEU A 66 19.35 -64.09 5.94
C LEU A 66 18.43 -62.87 5.71
N VAL A 67 17.20 -63.15 5.26
CA VAL A 67 16.16 -62.15 5.11
C VAL A 67 14.97 -62.54 6.01
N ALA A 68 14.56 -61.64 6.88
CA ALA A 68 13.33 -61.82 7.65
C ALA A 68 12.21 -61.03 6.99
N ALA A 69 11.04 -61.66 6.85
CA ALA A 69 9.84 -60.99 6.34
C ALA A 69 8.70 -61.08 7.39
N THR A 70 8.03 -59.98 7.62
CA THR A 70 6.81 -59.95 8.42
C THR A 70 5.63 -59.68 7.49
N ALA A 71 4.52 -60.42 7.71
CA ALA A 71 3.27 -60.22 7.00
C ALA A 71 2.26 -59.54 7.92
N VAL A 72 1.46 -58.63 7.38
CA VAL A 72 0.33 -58.00 8.07
C VAL A 72 -0.97 -58.48 7.47
N ASN A 73 -1.98 -58.74 8.34
CA ASN A 73 -3.27 -59.28 7.91
C ASN A 73 -4.12 -58.28 7.13
N THR A 74 -3.90 -56.99 7.33
CA THR A 74 -4.64 -55.93 6.65
C THR A 74 -3.67 -55.03 5.89
N PRO A 75 -3.77 -54.93 4.58
CA PRO A 75 -2.90 -54.04 3.80
C PRO A 75 -3.14 -52.59 4.18
N LYS A 76 -2.10 -51.92 4.63
CA LYS A 76 -2.13 -50.48 4.95
C LYS A 76 -2.37 -49.64 3.70
N TYR A 77 -1.92 -50.12 2.55
CA TYR A 77 -2.00 -49.44 1.26
C TYR A 77 -2.78 -50.27 0.25
N SER A 78 -3.50 -49.60 -0.63
CA SER A 78 -4.32 -50.22 -1.68
C SER A 78 -3.57 -50.38 -2.98
N ASN A 79 -2.59 -49.54 -3.25
CA ASN A 79 -1.82 -49.53 -4.50
C ASN A 79 -0.32 -49.51 -4.20
N ASN A 80 0.40 -50.23 -5.06
CA ASN A 80 1.84 -50.29 -5.05
C ASN A 80 2.33 -49.97 -6.48
N TYR A 81 3.02 -48.84 -6.63
CA TYR A 81 3.56 -48.37 -7.90
C TYR A 81 5.02 -48.72 -8.00
N PHE A 82 5.42 -49.39 -9.04
CA PHE A 82 6.81 -49.78 -9.30
C PHE A 82 6.99 -50.19 -10.76
N TYR A 83 8.21 -50.12 -11.23
CA TYR A 83 8.62 -50.64 -12.55
C TYR A 83 9.64 -51.78 -12.48
N ASP A 84 10.12 -52.11 -11.28
CA ASP A 84 11.04 -53.20 -11.00
C ASP A 84 10.28 -54.49 -10.74
N GLY A 85 9.80 -55.15 -11.82
CA GLY A 85 8.95 -56.34 -11.75
C GLY A 85 9.68 -57.68 -11.73
N THR A 86 11.01 -57.71 -11.97
CA THR A 86 11.79 -58.95 -12.05
C THR A 86 12.75 -59.11 -10.88
N SER A 87 13.41 -60.27 -10.82
CA SER A 87 14.47 -60.58 -9.84
C SER A 87 15.88 -60.22 -10.32
N GLY A 88 16.01 -59.67 -11.53
CA GLY A 88 17.28 -59.18 -12.05
C GLY A 88 17.83 -58.04 -11.17
N LEU A 89 18.93 -58.30 -10.45
CA LEU A 89 19.50 -57.34 -9.50
C LEU A 89 20.85 -56.84 -10.00
N GLY A 90 20.89 -55.56 -10.31
CA GLY A 90 22.11 -54.80 -10.54
C GLY A 90 22.30 -53.68 -9.52
N SER A 91 23.40 -52.96 -9.66
CA SER A 91 23.58 -51.71 -8.88
C SER A 91 24.29 -50.64 -9.70
N ILE A 92 23.94 -49.42 -9.44
CA ILE A 92 24.69 -48.24 -9.91
C ILE A 92 25.34 -47.55 -8.73
N ARG A 93 26.48 -46.87 -8.98
CA ARG A 93 27.08 -45.98 -7.97
C ARG A 93 26.34 -44.65 -8.03
N MET A 94 25.81 -44.22 -6.90
CA MET A 94 25.16 -42.94 -6.73
C MET A 94 26.02 -42.10 -5.77
N TYR A 95 26.73 -41.11 -6.30
CA TYR A 95 27.63 -40.27 -5.50
C TYR A 95 26.83 -39.24 -4.69
N ALA A 96 27.53 -38.56 -3.76
CA ALA A 96 26.92 -37.53 -2.93
C ALA A 96 26.28 -36.40 -3.80
N GLY A 97 25.04 -36.07 -3.53
CA GLY A 97 24.28 -35.07 -4.29
C GLY A 97 23.59 -35.55 -5.56
N GLU A 98 24.00 -36.71 -6.10
CA GLU A 98 23.33 -37.31 -7.27
C GLU A 98 21.89 -37.71 -6.95
N GLN A 99 21.06 -37.70 -7.97
CA GLN A 99 19.63 -37.95 -7.84
C GLN A 99 19.13 -39.02 -8.82
N LEU A 100 18.23 -39.82 -8.29
CA LEU A 100 17.40 -40.75 -9.04
C LEU A 100 15.94 -40.38 -8.91
N SER A 101 15.15 -40.62 -9.94
CA SER A 101 13.73 -40.38 -9.88
C SER A 101 12.93 -41.45 -10.62
N THR A 102 11.70 -41.65 -10.16
CA THR A 102 10.71 -42.45 -10.88
C THR A 102 9.41 -41.67 -10.95
N VAL A 103 8.81 -41.63 -12.15
CA VAL A 103 7.55 -40.93 -12.44
C VAL A 103 6.42 -41.95 -12.50
N PHE A 104 5.36 -41.71 -11.75
CA PHE A 104 4.19 -42.54 -11.68
C PHE A 104 2.92 -41.75 -12.06
N ARG A 105 1.85 -42.44 -12.40
CA ARG A 105 0.52 -41.89 -12.61
C ARG A 105 -0.43 -42.40 -11.52
N ALA A 106 -1.04 -41.50 -10.77
CA ALA A 106 -2.08 -41.86 -9.79
C ALA A 106 -3.28 -42.49 -10.50
N SER A 107 -3.62 -43.73 -10.16
CA SER A 107 -4.61 -44.56 -10.90
C SER A 107 -5.93 -44.70 -10.15
N ALA A 108 -6.21 -43.95 -9.11
CA ALA A 108 -7.49 -43.97 -8.42
C ALA A 108 -8.65 -43.79 -9.41
N GLY A 109 -9.69 -44.58 -9.23
CA GLY A 109 -10.89 -44.53 -10.11
C GLY A 109 -11.59 -43.16 -10.08
N ASN A 110 -12.56 -42.96 -10.99
CA ASN A 110 -13.28 -41.70 -11.12
C ASN A 110 -13.88 -41.22 -9.80
N GLY A 111 -13.68 -39.91 -9.52
CA GLY A 111 -14.18 -39.28 -8.30
C GLY A 111 -13.40 -39.61 -7.03
N LYS A 112 -12.24 -40.29 -7.15
CA LYS A 112 -11.38 -40.67 -6.01
C LYS A 112 -10.03 -39.91 -6.04
N ALA A 113 -9.31 -39.92 -4.95
CA ALA A 113 -7.93 -39.46 -4.82
C ALA A 113 -7.06 -40.57 -4.22
N GLU A 114 -5.77 -40.35 -4.17
CA GLU A 114 -4.83 -41.22 -3.47
C GLU A 114 -4.04 -40.44 -2.42
N SER A 115 -3.62 -41.15 -1.37
CA SER A 115 -2.68 -40.64 -0.38
C SER A 115 -1.42 -41.50 -0.42
N LEU A 116 -0.30 -40.92 -0.83
CA LEU A 116 1.04 -41.52 -0.78
C LEU A 116 1.60 -41.34 0.63
N GLY A 117 1.95 -42.42 1.31
CA GLY A 117 2.43 -42.37 2.69
C GLY A 117 3.74 -43.13 2.92
N GLU A 118 4.17 -44.00 1.98
CA GLU A 118 5.42 -44.73 2.09
C GLU A 118 6.15 -44.84 0.76
N VAL A 119 7.48 -44.85 0.85
CA VAL A 119 8.39 -45.06 -0.28
C VAL A 119 9.34 -46.20 0.06
N THR A 120 9.51 -47.15 -0.86
CA THR A 120 10.50 -48.23 -0.70
C THR A 120 11.71 -47.95 -1.58
N LEU A 121 12.89 -48.01 -0.97
CA LEU A 121 14.18 -47.84 -1.62
C LEU A 121 14.99 -49.13 -1.43
N SER A 122 16.01 -49.35 -2.28
CA SER A 122 16.85 -50.55 -2.24
C SER A 122 18.30 -50.21 -2.45
N SER A 123 19.21 -50.77 -1.64
CA SER A 123 20.64 -50.55 -1.73
C SER A 123 21.45 -51.79 -1.36
N MET A 124 22.58 -52.01 -2.03
CA MET A 124 23.59 -52.99 -1.64
C MET A 124 24.57 -52.46 -0.60
N SER A 125 24.50 -51.18 -0.25
CA SER A 125 25.32 -50.55 0.79
C SER A 125 24.54 -50.41 2.08
N ALA A 126 25.20 -50.46 3.20
CA ALA A 126 24.66 -50.14 4.53
C ALA A 126 24.97 -48.68 4.92
N ASN A 127 24.30 -48.17 5.96
CA ASN A 127 24.49 -46.82 6.52
C ASN A 127 24.30 -45.70 5.51
N ASN A 128 23.27 -45.81 4.66
CA ASN A 128 22.94 -44.82 3.65
C ASN A 128 22.09 -43.69 4.24
N SER A 129 22.33 -42.48 3.74
CA SER A 129 21.47 -41.32 4.02
C SER A 129 20.87 -40.82 2.71
N TYR A 130 19.55 -40.68 2.65
CA TYR A 130 18.82 -40.15 1.52
C TYR A 130 18.01 -38.93 1.92
N THR A 131 17.71 -38.08 0.94
CA THR A 131 16.54 -37.22 1.02
C THR A 131 15.56 -37.62 -0.05
N VAL A 132 14.26 -37.59 0.30
CA VAL A 132 13.15 -37.92 -0.59
C VAL A 132 12.29 -36.67 -0.78
N GLN A 133 12.09 -36.25 -2.03
CA GLN A 133 11.14 -35.21 -2.41
C GLN A 133 10.09 -35.83 -3.36
N VAL A 134 8.84 -35.47 -3.14
CA VAL A 134 7.75 -35.83 -4.03
C VAL A 134 7.31 -34.59 -4.80
N TYR A 135 7.25 -34.70 -6.13
CA TYR A 135 6.64 -33.65 -6.97
C TYR A 135 5.29 -34.14 -7.48
N THR A 136 4.27 -33.31 -7.36
CA THR A 136 2.89 -33.62 -7.75
C THR A 136 2.46 -32.78 -8.92
N ASN A 137 1.52 -33.30 -9.75
CA ASN A 137 0.98 -32.60 -10.92
C ASN A 137 2.10 -32.14 -11.87
N LEU A 138 2.93 -33.08 -12.31
CA LEU A 138 4.00 -32.77 -13.27
C LEU A 138 3.40 -32.17 -14.54
N LYS A 139 4.06 -31.14 -15.05
CA LYS A 139 3.69 -30.45 -16.28
C LYS A 139 4.32 -31.10 -17.51
N ASP A 140 5.48 -31.72 -17.30
CA ASP A 140 6.26 -32.40 -18.28
C ASP A 140 6.70 -33.76 -17.69
N ALA A 141 6.38 -34.84 -18.39
CA ALA A 141 6.74 -36.19 -17.96
C ALA A 141 8.25 -36.46 -18.08
N SER A 142 8.98 -35.72 -18.92
CA SER A 142 10.43 -35.82 -19.11
C SER A 142 11.23 -35.05 -18.06
N ASP A 143 10.56 -34.18 -17.25
CA ASP A 143 11.17 -33.49 -16.13
C ASP A 143 10.46 -33.87 -14.81
N PRO A 144 11.05 -34.79 -14.02
CA PRO A 144 10.52 -35.20 -12.73
C PRO A 144 10.33 -34.07 -11.71
N THR A 145 10.90 -32.89 -11.95
CA THR A 145 10.80 -31.71 -11.07
C THR A 145 9.86 -30.63 -11.60
N SER A 146 9.21 -30.83 -12.76
CA SER A 146 8.29 -29.86 -13.37
C SER A 146 6.99 -29.63 -12.61
N GLY A 147 6.72 -30.42 -11.58
CA GLY A 147 5.53 -30.34 -10.73
C GLY A 147 5.69 -29.43 -9.51
N THR A 148 4.72 -29.59 -8.59
CA THR A 148 4.75 -28.90 -7.30
C THR A 148 5.45 -29.78 -6.25
N PRO A 149 6.53 -29.32 -5.59
CA PRO A 149 7.14 -30.07 -4.51
C PRO A 149 6.16 -30.20 -3.33
N ALA A 150 5.99 -31.43 -2.86
CA ALA A 150 5.04 -31.73 -1.77
C ALA A 150 5.56 -31.22 -0.40
N TYR A 151 6.87 -31.15 -0.24
CA TYR A 151 7.51 -30.71 0.99
C TYR A 151 8.31 -29.44 0.74
N SER A 152 8.35 -28.54 1.73
CA SER A 152 9.22 -27.35 1.70
C SER A 152 10.68 -27.71 1.87
N THR A 153 10.95 -28.83 2.57
CA THR A 153 12.27 -29.44 2.75
C THR A 153 12.13 -30.92 2.47
N PRO A 154 12.98 -31.54 1.65
CA PRO A 154 12.93 -32.97 1.39
C PRO A 154 12.99 -33.80 2.69
N VAL A 155 12.35 -34.96 2.71
CA VAL A 155 12.28 -35.85 3.87
C VAL A 155 13.60 -36.62 3.98
N SER A 156 14.24 -36.55 5.14
CA SER A 156 15.45 -37.32 5.43
C SER A 156 15.11 -38.78 5.76
N CYS A 157 15.82 -39.72 5.12
CA CYS A 157 15.65 -41.16 5.29
C CYS A 157 17.03 -41.78 5.58
N SER A 158 17.11 -42.65 6.59
CA SER A 158 18.34 -43.37 6.95
C SER A 158 18.13 -44.86 6.78
N GLN A 159 19.02 -45.51 6.03
CA GLN A 159 19.01 -46.95 5.79
C GLN A 159 20.27 -47.59 6.45
N PRO A 160 20.14 -48.13 7.67
CA PRO A 160 21.31 -48.66 8.41
C PRO A 160 21.86 -49.98 7.82
N MET A 161 21.01 -50.74 7.11
CA MET A 161 21.42 -52.04 6.54
C MET A 161 21.23 -52.06 5.01
N ALA A 162 22.02 -52.83 4.34
CA ALA A 162 21.81 -53.16 2.94
C ALA A 162 20.49 -53.93 2.75
N GLY A 163 19.90 -53.81 1.58
CA GLY A 163 18.63 -54.47 1.22
C GLY A 163 17.54 -53.50 0.82
N VAL A 164 16.30 -53.96 0.96
CA VAL A 164 15.09 -53.21 0.66
C VAL A 164 14.53 -52.59 1.95
N MET A 165 14.27 -51.29 1.96
CA MET A 165 13.73 -50.63 3.13
C MET A 165 12.59 -49.68 2.75
N THR A 166 11.48 -49.74 3.50
CA THR A 166 10.35 -48.88 3.32
C THR A 166 10.41 -47.75 4.35
N PHE A 167 10.27 -46.52 3.88
CA PHE A 167 10.30 -45.31 4.66
C PHE A 167 8.89 -44.71 4.73
N GLN A 168 8.45 -44.37 5.92
CA GLN A 168 7.28 -43.53 6.08
C GLN A 168 7.63 -42.09 5.74
N ILE A 169 6.79 -41.47 4.93
CA ILE A 169 6.87 -40.06 4.57
C ILE A 169 5.59 -39.35 4.99
N PRO A 170 5.63 -38.03 5.25
CA PRO A 170 4.38 -37.28 5.47
C PRO A 170 3.42 -37.48 4.30
N GLU A 171 2.14 -37.76 4.58
CA GLU A 171 1.16 -38.08 3.56
C GLU A 171 1.04 -36.99 2.49
N VAL A 172 1.04 -37.40 1.23
CA VAL A 172 0.88 -36.53 0.06
C VAL A 172 -0.41 -36.93 -0.69
N LEU A 173 -1.36 -35.98 -0.78
CA LEU A 173 -2.57 -36.19 -1.56
C LEU A 173 -2.27 -36.03 -3.06
N LEU A 174 -2.64 -37.03 -3.83
CA LEU A 174 -2.47 -37.10 -5.28
C LEU A 174 -3.82 -36.93 -5.97
N SER A 175 -3.87 -36.05 -6.96
CA SER A 175 -5.06 -35.87 -7.80
C SER A 175 -5.22 -37.07 -8.74
N GLN A 176 -6.45 -37.41 -9.05
CA GLN A 176 -6.78 -38.47 -10.03
C GLN A 176 -6.07 -38.23 -11.37
N ASN A 177 -5.47 -39.29 -11.90
CA ASN A 177 -4.77 -39.31 -13.21
C ASN A 177 -3.57 -38.34 -13.31
N SER A 178 -3.17 -37.67 -12.21
CA SER A 178 -2.00 -36.80 -12.22
C SER A 178 -0.70 -37.61 -12.25
N LEU A 179 0.30 -37.05 -12.95
CA LEU A 179 1.67 -37.53 -12.84
C LEU A 179 2.30 -37.00 -11.55
N TYR A 180 3.06 -37.85 -10.87
CA TYR A 180 3.88 -37.50 -9.73
C TYR A 180 5.21 -38.20 -9.81
N SER A 181 6.24 -37.64 -9.21
CA SER A 181 7.57 -38.24 -9.14
C SER A 181 8.05 -38.38 -7.70
N ILE A 182 8.90 -39.37 -7.50
CA ILE A 182 9.69 -39.52 -6.28
C ILE A 182 11.14 -39.27 -6.67
N VAL A 183 11.74 -38.21 -6.13
CA VAL A 183 13.14 -37.84 -6.31
C VAL A 183 13.92 -38.24 -5.08
N VAL A 184 14.91 -39.08 -5.25
CA VAL A 184 15.78 -39.59 -4.20
C VAL A 184 17.16 -38.99 -4.41
N THR A 185 17.72 -38.33 -3.40
CA THR A 185 19.08 -37.76 -3.42
C THR A 185 19.95 -38.50 -2.43
N ASN A 186 21.20 -38.85 -2.82
CA ASN A 186 22.17 -39.30 -1.87
C ASN A 186 22.61 -38.11 -1.00
N ALA A 187 22.22 -38.10 0.24
CA ALA A 187 22.53 -37.06 1.24
C ALA A 187 23.78 -37.40 2.08
N GLY A 188 24.40 -38.54 1.83
CA GLY A 188 25.67 -38.96 2.49
C GLY A 188 26.90 -38.32 1.83
N SER A 189 28.04 -38.49 2.45
CA SER A 189 29.34 -38.03 1.96
C SER A 189 30.06 -39.00 1.02
N THR A 190 29.56 -40.23 0.91
CA THR A 190 30.15 -41.31 0.11
C THR A 190 29.18 -41.81 -0.94
N TYR A 191 29.68 -42.58 -1.92
CA TYR A 191 28.77 -43.19 -2.88
C TYR A 191 27.98 -44.37 -2.26
N ILE A 192 26.78 -44.56 -2.77
CA ILE A 192 25.86 -45.64 -2.45
C ILE A 192 25.82 -46.60 -3.64
N LYS A 193 25.88 -47.90 -3.41
CA LYS A 193 25.50 -48.89 -4.43
C LYS A 193 23.98 -49.06 -4.43
N TYR A 194 23.32 -48.19 -5.18
CA TYR A 194 21.85 -48.18 -5.29
C TYR A 194 21.39 -49.36 -6.14
N CYS A 195 20.42 -50.14 -5.66
CA CYS A 195 19.89 -51.26 -6.41
C CYS A 195 19.04 -50.81 -7.59
N VAL A 196 19.28 -51.45 -8.71
CA VAL A 196 18.52 -51.30 -9.95
C VAL A 196 18.00 -52.67 -10.40
N GLU A 197 16.89 -52.68 -11.07
CA GLU A 197 16.59 -53.84 -11.89
C GLU A 197 17.45 -53.78 -13.14
N ALA A 198 18.08 -54.88 -13.50
CA ALA A 198 18.97 -54.96 -14.63
C ALA A 198 18.77 -56.26 -15.41
N GLU A 199 19.14 -56.24 -16.68
CA GLU A 199 19.26 -57.47 -17.43
C GLU A 199 20.35 -58.33 -16.82
N VAL A 200 19.97 -59.53 -16.39
CA VAL A 200 20.87 -60.49 -15.76
C VAL A 200 20.59 -61.87 -16.32
N SER A 201 21.62 -62.57 -16.81
CA SER A 201 21.49 -63.93 -17.29
C SER A 201 22.28 -64.87 -16.37
N TYR A 202 21.59 -65.86 -15.83
CA TYR A 202 22.14 -67.00 -15.14
C TYR A 202 22.12 -68.21 -16.08
N GLY A 203 22.93 -69.17 -15.82
CA GLY A 203 22.99 -70.35 -16.69
C GLY A 203 21.67 -71.13 -16.85
N TRP A 204 20.67 -70.82 -16.08
CA TRP A 204 19.36 -71.48 -16.04
C TRP A 204 18.16 -70.52 -16.23
N CYS A 205 18.34 -69.21 -16.13
CA CYS A 205 17.28 -68.23 -16.44
C CYS A 205 17.92 -66.89 -16.79
N SER A 206 17.17 -66.06 -17.52
CA SER A 206 17.51 -64.68 -17.81
C SER A 206 16.39 -63.76 -17.39
N PHE A 207 16.72 -62.60 -16.85
CA PHE A 207 15.82 -61.54 -16.50
C PHE A 207 16.09 -60.36 -17.42
N SER A 208 15.07 -59.94 -18.15
CA SER A 208 15.13 -58.77 -19.04
C SER A 208 14.06 -57.79 -18.59
N PRO A 209 14.44 -56.67 -17.95
CA PRO A 209 13.45 -55.64 -17.55
C PRO A 209 12.83 -54.96 -18.77
N SER A 210 11.55 -54.64 -18.67
CA SER A 210 10.87 -53.83 -19.67
C SER A 210 10.90 -52.38 -19.22
N ILE A 211 11.83 -51.59 -19.77
CA ILE A 211 12.00 -50.19 -19.44
C ILE A 211 11.38 -49.33 -20.52
N VAL A 212 10.60 -48.32 -20.11
CA VAL A 212 9.92 -47.40 -21.02
C VAL A 212 10.41 -45.98 -20.73
N SER A 213 10.70 -45.21 -21.78
CA SER A 213 11.07 -43.82 -21.68
C SER A 213 10.02 -43.01 -20.90
N GLY A 214 10.43 -42.05 -20.09
CA GLY A 214 9.56 -41.21 -19.27
C GLY A 214 9.19 -41.81 -17.90
N GLN A 215 9.72 -43.00 -17.55
CA GLN A 215 9.43 -43.66 -16.28
C GLN A 215 10.50 -43.41 -15.18
N SER A 216 11.75 -43.45 -15.57
CA SER A 216 12.87 -43.36 -14.61
C SER A 216 13.95 -42.43 -15.13
N PHE A 217 14.58 -41.69 -14.20
CA PHE A 217 15.50 -40.62 -14.53
C PHE A 217 16.66 -40.60 -13.55
N LEU A 218 17.79 -40.05 -14.01
CA LEU A 218 18.95 -39.77 -13.18
C LEU A 218 19.55 -38.41 -13.55
N ARG A 219 20.23 -37.77 -12.58
CA ARG A 219 21.07 -36.60 -12.81
C ARG A 219 22.19 -36.51 -11.80
N TYR A 220 23.32 -35.91 -12.20
CA TYR A 220 24.53 -35.85 -11.38
C TYR A 220 24.49 -34.72 -10.35
N ASN A 221 23.87 -33.59 -10.67
CA ASN A 221 23.67 -32.47 -9.76
C ASN A 221 22.24 -31.95 -9.86
N ALA A 222 21.78 -31.23 -8.83
CA ALA A 222 20.44 -30.64 -8.80
C ALA A 222 20.21 -29.59 -9.90
N GLU A 223 21.28 -29.01 -10.45
CA GLU A 223 21.25 -27.97 -11.50
C GLU A 223 21.27 -28.59 -12.92
N ASP A 224 21.60 -29.87 -13.04
CA ASP A 224 21.71 -30.55 -14.32
C ASP A 224 20.31 -30.91 -14.86
N THR A 225 20.22 -31.10 -16.18
CA THR A 225 19.02 -31.67 -16.82
C THR A 225 18.86 -33.12 -16.43
N TRP A 226 17.62 -33.58 -16.32
CA TRP A 226 17.33 -34.98 -16.12
C TRP A 226 17.65 -35.79 -17.37
N MET A 227 18.35 -36.90 -17.19
CA MET A 227 18.60 -37.92 -18.23
C MET A 227 17.63 -39.06 -18.03
N ASP A 228 16.90 -39.46 -19.08
CA ASP A 228 16.07 -40.66 -19.04
C ASP A 228 16.95 -41.90 -18.80
N ALA A 229 16.52 -42.78 -17.92
CA ALA A 229 17.28 -44.00 -17.62
C ALA A 229 17.49 -44.90 -18.86
N VAL A 230 16.56 -44.88 -19.82
CA VAL A 230 16.69 -45.58 -21.12
C VAL A 230 17.89 -45.06 -21.92
N GLU A 231 18.20 -43.78 -21.87
CA GLU A 231 19.35 -43.17 -22.54
C GLU A 231 20.67 -43.54 -21.83
N PHE A 232 20.64 -43.66 -20.49
CA PHE A 232 21.79 -44.11 -19.72
C PHE A 232 22.11 -45.60 -19.95
N ASN A 233 21.12 -46.45 -19.79
CA ASN A 233 21.19 -47.88 -20.07
C ASN A 233 19.77 -48.44 -20.25
N PRO A 234 19.40 -48.94 -21.46
CA PRO A 234 18.06 -49.43 -21.76
C PRO A 234 17.66 -50.70 -21.00
N SER A 235 18.56 -51.26 -20.21
CA SER A 235 18.32 -52.45 -19.39
C SER A 235 18.34 -52.17 -17.89
N VAL A 236 18.26 -50.90 -17.45
CA VAL A 236 18.41 -50.56 -16.05
C VAL A 236 17.31 -49.61 -15.57
N THR A 237 16.60 -49.97 -14.50
CA THR A 237 15.65 -49.08 -13.82
C THR A 237 15.89 -49.04 -12.33
N PRO A 238 15.90 -47.84 -11.68
CA PRO A 238 16.02 -47.68 -10.24
C PRO A 238 14.86 -48.38 -9.49
N ARG A 239 15.18 -49.06 -8.40
CA ARG A 239 14.20 -49.72 -7.55
C ARG A 239 13.59 -48.68 -6.57
N ILE A 240 12.63 -47.93 -7.04
CA ILE A 240 11.82 -46.99 -6.24
C ILE A 240 10.37 -47.43 -6.31
N LYS A 241 9.73 -47.67 -5.14
CA LYS A 241 8.30 -48.01 -5.08
C LYS A 241 7.53 -46.98 -4.27
N ALA A 242 6.29 -46.73 -4.69
CA ALA A 242 5.38 -45.82 -4.03
C ALA A 242 4.16 -46.60 -3.50
N HIS A 243 3.82 -46.43 -2.22
CA HIS A 243 2.68 -47.08 -1.61
C HIS A 243 1.60 -46.06 -1.30
N THR A 244 0.43 -46.22 -1.96
CA THR A 244 -0.68 -45.29 -1.83
C THR A 244 -1.95 -45.96 -1.32
N ARG A 245 -2.78 -45.17 -0.67
CA ARG A 245 -4.11 -45.56 -0.22
C ARG A 245 -5.14 -44.82 -1.08
N THR A 246 -6.06 -45.56 -1.69
CA THR A 246 -7.22 -44.98 -2.40
C THR A 246 -8.19 -44.34 -1.41
N LEU A 247 -8.61 -43.14 -1.68
CA LEU A 247 -9.53 -42.34 -0.87
C LEU A 247 -10.92 -42.32 -1.51
N SER A 248 -11.98 -42.26 -0.68
CA SER A 248 -13.38 -42.40 -1.10
C SER A 248 -13.91 -41.26 -1.98
N SER A 249 -13.26 -40.10 -1.99
CA SER A 249 -13.68 -38.94 -2.78
C SER A 249 -12.48 -38.18 -3.35
N ALA A 250 -12.73 -37.42 -4.41
CA ALA A 250 -11.71 -36.54 -4.98
C ALA A 250 -11.27 -35.47 -4.00
N ALA A 251 -9.99 -35.17 -3.99
CA ALA A 251 -9.43 -34.08 -3.20
C ALA A 251 -9.49 -32.78 -4.02
N ARG A 252 -10.17 -31.77 -3.52
CA ARG A 252 -10.29 -30.44 -4.14
C ARG A 252 -10.16 -29.35 -3.08
N MET A 253 -9.63 -28.23 -3.50
CA MET A 253 -9.59 -26.99 -2.73
C MET A 253 -10.46 -25.95 -3.40
N GLN A 254 -11.21 -25.16 -2.63
CA GLN A 254 -12.08 -24.10 -3.13
C GLN A 254 -11.86 -22.83 -2.33
N LEU A 255 -12.01 -21.70 -3.00
CA LEU A 255 -12.03 -20.37 -2.40
C LEU A 255 -13.41 -19.73 -2.57
N SER A 256 -13.77 -18.87 -1.62
CA SER A 256 -15.02 -18.09 -1.66
C SER A 256 -15.08 -17.14 -2.88
N SER A 257 -13.95 -16.87 -3.54
CA SER A 257 -13.88 -16.02 -4.73
C SER A 257 -12.65 -16.37 -5.57
N SER A 258 -12.78 -16.39 -6.89
CA SER A 258 -11.67 -16.59 -7.83
C SER A 258 -11.01 -15.28 -8.25
N GLU A 259 -11.73 -14.16 -8.11
CA GLU A 259 -11.20 -12.81 -8.37
C GLU A 259 -11.75 -11.82 -7.35
N ILE A 260 -10.93 -10.85 -6.93
CA ILE A 260 -11.31 -9.73 -6.08
C ILE A 260 -10.61 -8.45 -6.51
N ASP A 261 -11.35 -7.35 -6.46
CA ASP A 261 -10.84 -5.99 -6.64
C ASP A 261 -10.79 -5.30 -5.27
N LEU A 262 -9.64 -4.73 -4.92
CA LEU A 262 -9.41 -4.00 -3.68
C LEU A 262 -8.76 -2.66 -3.96
N TYR A 263 -8.94 -1.71 -3.07
CA TYR A 263 -8.13 -0.50 -3.05
C TYR A 263 -6.96 -0.66 -2.09
N SER A 264 -5.85 -0.01 -2.38
CA SER A 264 -4.70 0.03 -1.45
C SER A 264 -5.14 0.43 -0.04
N GLY A 265 -4.74 -0.36 0.94
CA GLY A 265 -5.13 -0.24 2.35
C GLY A 265 -6.36 -1.07 2.75
N ASP A 266 -7.09 -1.66 1.80
CA ASP A 266 -8.24 -2.50 2.11
C ASP A 266 -7.80 -3.90 2.54
N GLN A 267 -8.69 -4.55 3.30
CA GLN A 267 -8.57 -5.96 3.68
C GLN A 267 -9.83 -6.72 3.28
N LYS A 268 -9.65 -7.98 2.88
CA LYS A 268 -10.75 -8.92 2.62
C LYS A 268 -10.35 -10.32 3.00
N THR A 269 -11.21 -11.02 3.71
CA THR A 269 -11.01 -12.43 4.03
C THR A 269 -11.47 -13.30 2.87
N LEU A 270 -10.61 -14.22 2.43
CA LEU A 270 -10.95 -15.32 1.55
C LEU A 270 -11.17 -16.56 2.42
N ASN A 271 -12.33 -17.17 2.30
CA ASN A 271 -12.62 -18.43 2.98
C ASN A 271 -12.20 -19.58 2.07
N ALA A 272 -11.38 -20.48 2.59
CA ALA A 272 -10.96 -21.69 1.92
C ALA A 272 -11.75 -22.89 2.46
N SER A 273 -12.16 -23.78 1.59
CA SER A 273 -12.76 -25.07 1.95
C SER A 273 -12.09 -26.20 1.20
N ALA A 274 -11.97 -27.34 1.85
CA ALA A 274 -11.46 -28.58 1.27
C ALA A 274 -12.56 -29.63 1.23
N THR A 275 -12.64 -30.39 0.15
CA THR A 275 -13.62 -31.50 0.03
C THR A 275 -13.29 -32.66 0.96
N ARG A 276 -12.06 -32.73 1.47
CA ARG A 276 -11.59 -33.77 2.38
C ARG A 276 -11.16 -33.16 3.71
N SER A 277 -11.66 -33.76 4.78
CA SER A 277 -11.36 -33.31 6.16
C SER A 277 -9.88 -33.37 6.50
N GLU A 278 -9.14 -34.35 5.94
CA GLU A 278 -7.70 -34.51 6.17
C GLU A 278 -6.88 -33.33 5.62
N MET A 279 -7.33 -32.72 4.53
CA MET A 279 -6.70 -31.52 3.98
C MET A 279 -6.89 -30.32 4.92
N ALA A 280 -8.09 -30.15 5.47
CA ALA A 280 -8.39 -29.09 6.43
C ALA A 280 -7.68 -29.33 7.75
N ALA A 281 -7.67 -30.58 8.27
CA ALA A 281 -7.02 -30.97 9.51
C ALA A 281 -5.49 -30.80 9.48
N SER A 282 -4.86 -30.95 8.31
CA SER A 282 -3.41 -30.69 8.14
C SER A 282 -3.03 -29.21 8.26
N GLY A 283 -4.00 -28.31 8.26
CA GLY A 283 -3.84 -26.87 8.19
C GLY A 283 -3.81 -26.34 6.77
N ILE A 284 -4.42 -25.17 6.55
CA ILE A 284 -4.43 -24.48 5.25
C ILE A 284 -3.26 -23.52 5.17
N VAL A 285 -2.49 -23.64 4.11
CA VAL A 285 -1.36 -22.76 3.78
C VAL A 285 -1.82 -21.74 2.76
N TRP A 286 -1.42 -20.49 2.95
CA TRP A 286 -1.72 -19.36 2.10
C TRP A 286 -0.45 -18.74 1.55
N GLU A 287 -0.44 -18.47 0.27
CA GLU A 287 0.71 -17.85 -0.44
C GLU A 287 0.23 -16.71 -1.33
N SER A 288 1.06 -15.70 -1.49
CA SER A 288 0.86 -14.63 -2.46
C SER A 288 1.99 -14.64 -3.47
N SER A 289 1.67 -14.49 -4.75
CA SER A 289 2.65 -14.37 -5.83
C SER A 289 3.44 -13.05 -5.77
N ASP A 290 2.89 -12.01 -5.12
CA ASP A 290 3.53 -10.71 -4.90
C ASP A 290 3.00 -10.07 -3.62
N THR A 291 3.76 -10.23 -2.53
CA THR A 291 3.42 -9.67 -1.22
C THR A 291 3.57 -8.16 -1.14
N SER A 292 4.18 -7.53 -2.14
CA SER A 292 4.26 -6.07 -2.26
C SER A 292 2.95 -5.47 -2.81
N VAL A 293 2.20 -6.24 -3.61
CA VAL A 293 0.88 -5.87 -4.13
C VAL A 293 -0.21 -6.28 -3.15
N ALA A 294 -0.26 -7.55 -2.78
CA ALA A 294 -1.25 -8.07 -1.84
C ALA A 294 -0.60 -9.14 -0.95
N ALA A 295 -0.68 -8.99 0.35
CA ALA A 295 -0.24 -9.99 1.32
C ALA A 295 -1.44 -10.77 1.84
N VAL A 296 -1.23 -12.05 2.20
CA VAL A 296 -2.24 -12.88 2.86
C VAL A 296 -1.66 -13.46 4.15
N ASN A 297 -2.46 -13.54 5.19
CA ASN A 297 -2.08 -14.18 6.46
C ASN A 297 -2.60 -15.62 6.55
N GLY A 298 -2.22 -16.34 7.62
CA GLY A 298 -2.62 -17.73 7.84
C GLY A 298 -4.14 -17.96 8.01
N SER A 299 -4.93 -16.91 8.23
CA SER A 299 -6.40 -16.97 8.33
C SER A 299 -7.10 -16.57 7.03
N GLY A 300 -6.35 -16.40 5.92
CA GLY A 300 -6.92 -16.02 4.63
C GLY A 300 -7.28 -14.53 4.50
N VAL A 301 -6.84 -13.66 5.42
CA VAL A 301 -7.06 -12.22 5.30
C VAL A 301 -6.06 -11.63 4.31
N VAL A 302 -6.57 -11.17 3.18
CA VAL A 302 -5.82 -10.48 2.13
C VAL A 302 -5.74 -9.00 2.46
N THR A 303 -4.55 -8.46 2.53
CA THR A 303 -4.27 -7.02 2.71
C THR A 303 -3.71 -6.43 1.43
N ALA A 304 -4.45 -5.53 0.81
CA ALA A 304 -4.05 -4.80 -0.39
C ALA A 304 -3.02 -3.71 -0.04
N LYS A 305 -1.85 -3.74 -0.65
CA LYS A 305 -0.76 -2.79 -0.41
C LYS A 305 -0.60 -1.80 -1.56
N ASN A 306 0.14 -2.18 -2.60
CA ASN A 306 0.41 -1.32 -3.74
C ASN A 306 -0.43 -1.70 -4.96
N PRO A 307 -0.75 -0.76 -5.85
CA PRO A 307 -1.46 -1.04 -7.08
C PRO A 307 -0.75 -2.07 -7.96
N GLY A 308 -1.53 -3.04 -8.45
CA GLY A 308 -1.00 -4.13 -9.26
C GLY A 308 -1.93 -5.34 -9.24
N THR A 309 -1.41 -6.48 -9.64
CA THR A 309 -2.13 -7.76 -9.62
C THR A 309 -1.26 -8.80 -8.92
N ALA A 310 -1.85 -9.52 -7.98
CA ALA A 310 -1.23 -10.67 -7.32
C ALA A 310 -2.19 -11.85 -7.34
N THR A 311 -1.65 -13.07 -7.29
CA THR A 311 -2.45 -14.30 -7.15
C THR A 311 -2.28 -14.82 -5.72
N ILE A 312 -3.39 -14.93 -5.01
CA ILE A 312 -3.43 -15.61 -3.71
C ILE A 312 -3.74 -17.08 -3.97
N THR A 313 -2.93 -17.95 -3.40
CA THR A 313 -3.05 -19.40 -3.52
C THR A 313 -3.29 -19.99 -2.14
N CYS A 314 -4.19 -20.96 -2.02
CA CYS A 314 -4.34 -21.77 -0.82
C CYS A 314 -4.29 -23.26 -1.14
N TYR A 315 -3.81 -24.05 -0.16
CA TYR A 315 -3.73 -25.51 -0.24
C TYR A 315 -3.65 -26.11 1.18
N GLY A 316 -4.00 -27.39 1.32
CA GLY A 316 -3.74 -28.13 2.55
C GLY A 316 -2.24 -28.44 2.67
N LYS A 317 -1.70 -28.39 3.90
CA LYS A 317 -0.28 -28.65 4.17
C LYS A 317 0.21 -29.98 3.60
N ASN A 318 -0.66 -31.03 3.65
CA ASN A 318 -0.40 -32.37 3.12
C ASN A 318 -0.83 -32.54 1.63
N ALA A 319 -1.28 -31.47 0.96
CA ALA A 319 -1.85 -31.52 -0.38
C ALA A 319 -1.40 -30.32 -1.22
N ARG A 320 -0.11 -30.02 -1.21
CA ARG A 320 0.46 -28.82 -1.83
C ARG A 320 0.19 -28.70 -3.33
N GLY A 321 0.00 -29.84 -4.03
CA GLY A 321 -0.39 -29.88 -5.44
C GLY A 321 -1.87 -29.62 -5.72
N ILE A 322 -2.75 -29.68 -4.69
CA ILE A 322 -4.20 -29.46 -4.82
C ILE A 322 -4.50 -28.06 -4.31
N ARG A 323 -4.61 -27.11 -5.21
CA ARG A 323 -4.65 -25.67 -4.93
C ARG A 323 -5.94 -25.02 -5.41
N ALA A 324 -6.31 -23.93 -4.75
CA ALA A 324 -7.23 -22.95 -5.28
C ALA A 324 -6.57 -21.58 -5.34
N THR A 325 -6.92 -20.77 -6.32
CA THR A 325 -6.33 -19.46 -6.55
C THR A 325 -7.38 -18.38 -6.64
N CYS A 326 -7.02 -17.18 -6.18
CA CYS A 326 -7.81 -15.97 -6.33
C CYS A 326 -6.91 -14.86 -6.91
N LYS A 327 -7.33 -14.28 -8.02
CA LYS A 327 -6.68 -13.11 -8.60
C LYS A 327 -7.08 -11.87 -7.84
N VAL A 328 -6.13 -11.14 -7.30
CA VAL A 328 -6.33 -9.89 -6.56
C VAL A 328 -5.83 -8.74 -7.41
N THR A 329 -6.74 -7.81 -7.75
CA THR A 329 -6.37 -6.56 -8.41
C THR A 329 -6.45 -5.42 -7.42
N VAL A 330 -5.32 -4.78 -7.15
CA VAL A 330 -5.23 -3.62 -6.25
C VAL A 330 -5.22 -2.34 -7.06
N LYS A 331 -6.14 -1.41 -6.72
CA LYS A 331 -6.35 -0.13 -7.39
C LYS A 331 -6.08 1.03 -6.42
N LEU A 332 -5.81 2.22 -6.95
CA LEU A 332 -5.77 3.44 -6.14
C LEU A 332 -7.16 4.04 -6.01
N ARG A 333 -7.49 4.52 -4.80
CA ARG A 333 -8.72 5.30 -4.56
C ARG A 333 -8.65 6.63 -5.30
N GLN A 334 -9.82 7.19 -5.56
CA GLN A 334 -9.96 8.57 -6.02
C GLN A 334 -9.32 9.53 -5.02
N THR A 335 -8.61 10.55 -5.51
CA THR A 335 -8.13 11.63 -4.66
C THR A 335 -9.31 12.47 -4.18
N THR A 336 -9.45 12.67 -2.88
CA THR A 336 -10.56 13.40 -2.27
C THR A 336 -10.08 14.53 -1.37
N GLY A 337 -10.99 15.35 -0.85
CA GLY A 337 -10.68 16.41 0.09
C GLY A 337 -9.86 17.55 -0.51
N VAL A 338 -9.96 17.76 -1.84
CA VAL A 338 -9.30 18.90 -2.50
C VAL A 338 -9.97 20.19 -2.05
N LYS A 339 -9.18 21.09 -1.48
CA LYS A 339 -9.66 22.37 -0.94
C LYS A 339 -8.68 23.50 -1.19
N LEU A 340 -9.24 24.70 -1.28
CA LEU A 340 -8.48 25.94 -1.32
C LEU A 340 -7.90 26.24 0.07
N VAL A 341 -6.57 26.35 0.16
CA VAL A 341 -5.87 26.76 1.39
C VAL A 341 -5.72 28.27 1.44
N SER A 342 -5.26 28.87 0.35
CA SER A 342 -5.10 30.33 0.23
C SER A 342 -5.07 30.74 -1.24
N LYS A 343 -5.45 32.01 -1.49
CA LYS A 343 -5.33 32.64 -2.79
C LYS A 343 -4.80 34.07 -2.67
N ALA A 344 -4.12 34.50 -3.69
CA ALA A 344 -3.61 35.86 -3.82
C ALA A 344 -3.59 36.25 -5.30
N PHE A 345 -3.14 37.47 -5.59
CA PHE A 345 -3.09 37.99 -6.96
C PHE A 345 -2.18 37.19 -7.90
N ASN A 346 -1.18 36.47 -7.37
CA ASN A 346 -0.14 35.75 -8.13
C ASN A 346 0.05 34.30 -7.66
N ARG A 347 -0.82 33.76 -6.82
CA ARG A 347 -0.73 32.40 -6.34
C ARG A 347 -2.06 31.85 -5.87
N ILE A 348 -2.21 30.54 -6.04
CA ILE A 348 -3.30 29.74 -5.50
C ILE A 348 -2.67 28.53 -4.81
N ARG A 349 -2.98 28.30 -3.55
CA ARG A 349 -2.52 27.13 -2.78
C ARG A 349 -3.69 26.20 -2.49
N ILE A 350 -3.52 24.93 -2.82
CA ILE A 350 -4.51 23.88 -2.66
C ILE A 350 -3.95 22.76 -1.79
N SER A 351 -4.81 21.97 -1.19
CA SER A 351 -4.46 20.75 -0.45
C SER A 351 -5.47 19.65 -0.74
N TRP A 352 -5.11 18.41 -0.42
CA TRP A 352 -5.95 17.22 -0.59
C TRP A 352 -5.69 16.21 0.51
N LYS A 353 -6.53 15.16 0.59
CA LYS A 353 -6.31 14.03 1.51
C LYS A 353 -5.33 13.04 0.90
N ALA A 354 -4.45 12.47 1.72
CA ALA A 354 -3.54 11.41 1.30
C ALA A 354 -4.32 10.19 0.80
N VAL A 355 -3.79 9.55 -0.25
CA VAL A 355 -4.35 8.32 -0.84
C VAL A 355 -3.39 7.17 -0.51
N PRO A 356 -3.83 6.15 0.22
CA PRO A 356 -3.01 4.99 0.54
C PRO A 356 -2.46 4.30 -0.71
N GLY A 357 -1.22 3.83 -0.63
CA GLY A 357 -0.56 3.07 -1.70
C GLY A 357 -0.16 3.87 -2.93
N CYS A 358 -0.34 5.18 -2.97
CA CYS A 358 0.27 6.01 -4.02
C CYS A 358 1.72 6.37 -3.64
N ASN A 359 2.56 6.63 -4.63
CA ASN A 359 3.90 7.19 -4.41
C ASN A 359 4.07 8.57 -5.05
N ARG A 360 3.08 9.07 -5.81
CA ARG A 360 3.09 10.39 -6.43
C ARG A 360 1.68 10.94 -6.62
N TYR A 361 1.59 12.27 -6.77
CA TYR A 361 0.39 12.96 -7.24
C TYR A 361 0.71 13.75 -8.50
N ALA A 362 -0.14 13.66 -9.50
CA ALA A 362 -0.15 14.53 -10.67
C ALA A 362 -1.20 15.62 -10.47
N ILE A 363 -0.79 16.89 -10.58
CA ILE A 363 -1.64 18.07 -10.46
C ILE A 363 -1.93 18.60 -11.86
N TYR A 364 -3.20 18.71 -12.19
CA TYR A 364 -3.68 19.25 -13.46
C TYR A 364 -4.43 20.56 -13.22
N ARG A 365 -4.28 21.50 -14.15
CA ARG A 365 -4.96 22.78 -14.14
C ARG A 365 -5.65 23.00 -15.48
N TRP A 366 -6.87 23.50 -15.45
CA TRP A 366 -7.62 24.05 -16.57
C TRP A 366 -7.71 25.56 -16.42
N ASP A 367 -7.57 26.29 -17.52
CA ASP A 367 -7.82 27.71 -17.61
C ASP A 367 -9.29 28.00 -18.03
N GLU A 368 -9.63 29.27 -18.20
CA GLU A 368 -10.96 29.71 -18.62
C GLU A 368 -11.36 29.25 -20.03
N ARG A 369 -10.41 28.75 -20.83
CA ARG A 369 -10.62 28.20 -22.18
C ARG A 369 -10.65 26.68 -22.18
N GLU A 370 -10.77 26.06 -21.02
CA GLU A 370 -10.76 24.60 -20.80
C GLU A 370 -9.49 23.87 -21.27
N ASN A 371 -8.39 24.61 -21.52
CA ASN A 371 -7.11 23.98 -21.80
C ASN A 371 -6.54 23.32 -20.53
N SER A 372 -6.32 22.02 -20.61
CA SER A 372 -5.73 21.28 -19.49
C SER A 372 -4.22 21.21 -19.61
N LYS A 373 -3.54 21.40 -18.49
CA LYS A 373 -2.08 21.24 -18.41
C LYS A 373 -1.72 20.52 -17.12
N LYS A 374 -0.82 19.55 -17.24
CA LYS A 374 -0.14 18.97 -16.07
C LYS A 374 0.85 19.98 -15.52
N MET A 375 0.60 20.48 -14.32
CA MET A 375 1.39 21.54 -13.71
C MET A 375 2.57 20.98 -12.92
N ALA A 376 2.36 19.86 -12.23
CA ALA A 376 3.39 19.25 -11.39
C ALA A 376 3.14 17.77 -11.19
N THR A 377 4.20 17.06 -10.80
CA THR A 377 4.16 15.75 -10.17
C THR A 377 4.93 15.87 -8.87
N VAL A 378 4.30 15.50 -7.75
CA VAL A 378 4.89 15.56 -6.42
C VAL A 378 4.88 14.17 -5.77
N THR A 379 5.73 13.96 -4.78
CA THR A 379 5.80 12.71 -3.99
C THR A 379 4.59 12.55 -3.09
N ALA A 380 4.33 11.34 -2.59
CA ALA A 380 3.12 11.01 -1.83
C ALA A 380 3.00 11.71 -0.48
N ASP A 381 4.11 12.12 0.11
CA ASP A 381 4.18 12.91 1.35
C ASP A 381 3.69 14.35 1.18
N VAL A 382 3.71 14.86 -0.07
CA VAL A 382 3.24 16.19 -0.41
C VAL A 382 1.73 16.16 -0.66
N VAL A 383 0.96 16.74 0.25
CA VAL A 383 -0.51 16.87 0.17
C VAL A 383 -0.97 18.31 0.03
N THR A 384 -0.05 19.22 -0.28
CA THR A 384 -0.33 20.63 -0.60
C THR A 384 0.53 21.08 -1.77
N TRP A 385 -0.02 21.96 -2.59
CA TRP A 385 0.74 22.52 -3.72
C TRP A 385 0.34 23.96 -3.98
N GLN A 386 1.27 24.78 -4.50
CA GLN A 386 1.05 26.17 -4.79
C GLN A 386 1.31 26.46 -6.26
N ASP A 387 0.28 26.96 -6.94
CA ASP A 387 0.40 27.50 -8.28
C ASP A 387 0.83 28.96 -8.23
N THR A 388 2.02 29.26 -8.76
CA THR A 388 2.57 30.61 -8.87
C THR A 388 2.48 31.16 -10.31
N ALA A 389 2.01 30.35 -11.25
CA ALA A 389 1.86 30.70 -12.65
C ALA A 389 0.42 31.13 -12.99
N VAL A 390 -0.22 31.89 -12.09
CA VAL A 390 -1.58 32.39 -12.25
C VAL A 390 -1.60 33.88 -12.59
N LYS A 391 -2.53 34.28 -13.44
CA LYS A 391 -2.80 35.69 -13.77
C LYS A 391 -3.88 36.24 -12.86
N THR A 392 -3.65 37.45 -12.33
CA THR A 392 -4.65 38.14 -11.51
C THR A 392 -5.95 38.34 -12.29
N GLY A 393 -7.05 37.94 -11.69
CA GLY A 393 -8.39 38.07 -12.29
C GLY A 393 -8.89 36.81 -12.97
N SER A 394 -8.02 35.87 -13.33
CA SER A 394 -8.38 34.62 -13.98
C SER A 394 -8.77 33.54 -12.98
N THR A 395 -9.71 32.70 -13.40
CA THR A 395 -10.18 31.54 -12.67
C THR A 395 -9.48 30.29 -13.23
N TYR A 396 -9.03 29.42 -12.31
CA TYR A 396 -8.38 28.15 -12.66
C TYR A 396 -9.09 27.01 -11.96
N THR A 397 -9.22 25.90 -12.65
CA THR A 397 -9.81 24.68 -12.10
C THR A 397 -8.71 23.63 -11.95
N TYR A 398 -8.61 23.03 -10.78
CA TYR A 398 -7.60 22.03 -10.43
C TYR A 398 -8.23 20.67 -10.24
N ARG A 399 -7.52 19.62 -10.68
CA ARG A 399 -7.78 18.22 -10.33
C ARG A 399 -6.47 17.54 -9.97
N ILE A 400 -6.52 16.73 -8.94
CA ILE A 400 -5.38 15.96 -8.45
C ILE A 400 -5.64 14.48 -8.71
N ARG A 401 -4.62 13.79 -9.16
CA ARG A 401 -4.69 12.37 -9.46
C ARG A 401 -3.56 11.64 -8.77
N ALA A 402 -3.88 10.72 -7.85
CA ALA A 402 -2.91 9.84 -7.24
C ALA A 402 -2.35 8.88 -8.28
N SER A 403 -1.08 8.56 -8.20
CA SER A 403 -0.42 7.61 -9.08
C SER A 403 0.60 6.76 -8.33
N TYR A 404 0.85 5.57 -8.87
CA TYR A 404 1.89 4.66 -8.41
C TYR A 404 2.77 4.28 -9.60
N VAL A 405 4.06 4.52 -9.48
CA VAL A 405 5.06 4.13 -10.48
C VAL A 405 5.66 2.82 -10.02
N CYS A 406 5.38 1.74 -10.75
CA CYS A 406 5.96 0.42 -10.52
C CYS A 406 7.45 0.39 -10.89
N SER A 407 8.19 -0.57 -10.38
CA SER A 407 9.63 -0.79 -10.67
C SER A 407 9.94 -0.88 -12.17
N GLY A 408 9.02 -1.41 -12.99
CA GLY A 408 9.11 -1.47 -14.46
C GLY A 408 8.71 -0.20 -15.22
N LYS A 409 8.70 1.00 -14.58
CA LYS A 409 8.30 2.30 -15.16
C LYS A 409 6.83 2.43 -15.58
N LYS A 410 6.00 1.41 -15.44
CA LYS A 410 4.55 1.49 -15.68
C LYS A 410 3.89 2.32 -14.57
N THR A 411 3.07 3.30 -14.96
CA THR A 411 2.35 4.15 -14.00
C THR A 411 0.88 3.74 -13.93
N VAL A 412 0.41 3.43 -12.72
CA VAL A 412 -1.01 3.18 -12.42
C VAL A 412 -1.60 4.45 -11.81
N TYR A 413 -2.77 4.87 -12.31
CA TYR A 413 -3.44 6.08 -11.85
C TYR A 413 -4.75 5.74 -11.13
N GLY A 414 -4.99 6.39 -10.00
CA GLY A 414 -6.32 6.45 -9.40
C GLY A 414 -7.27 7.35 -10.19
N ALA A 415 -8.53 7.41 -9.84
CA ALA A 415 -9.46 8.38 -10.40
C ALA A 415 -9.07 9.82 -9.99
N ALA A 416 -9.27 10.77 -10.91
CA ALA A 416 -9.03 12.17 -10.62
C ALA A 416 -10.01 12.70 -9.58
N SER A 417 -9.58 13.68 -8.78
CA SER A 417 -10.44 14.35 -7.82
C SER A 417 -11.61 15.07 -8.50
N SER A 418 -12.64 15.39 -7.71
CA SER A 418 -13.60 16.43 -8.10
C SER A 418 -12.86 17.74 -8.41
N PRO A 419 -13.39 18.58 -9.34
CA PRO A 419 -12.76 19.84 -9.69
C PRO A 419 -12.83 20.84 -8.55
N LEU A 420 -11.78 21.63 -8.37
CA LEU A 420 -11.72 22.79 -7.49
C LEU A 420 -11.43 24.03 -8.30
N SER A 421 -12.38 24.97 -8.36
CA SER A 421 -12.17 26.25 -9.05
C SER A 421 -11.76 27.33 -8.06
N ALA A 422 -10.77 28.13 -8.42
CA ALA A 422 -10.28 29.25 -7.61
C ALA A 422 -9.83 30.41 -8.51
N LYS A 423 -10.18 31.63 -8.08
CA LYS A 423 -9.79 32.86 -8.78
C LYS A 423 -8.59 33.52 -8.12
N ALA A 424 -7.57 33.86 -8.92
CA ALA A 424 -6.44 34.65 -8.47
C ALA A 424 -6.86 36.11 -8.36
N GLU A 425 -6.87 36.69 -7.16
CA GLU A 425 -7.40 38.04 -6.96
C GLU A 425 -6.62 38.84 -5.92
N LEU A 426 -6.68 40.17 -6.07
CA LEU A 426 -6.12 41.09 -5.09
C LEU A 426 -6.85 40.97 -3.74
N GLY A 427 -6.10 41.19 -2.67
CA GLY A 427 -6.69 41.34 -1.34
C GLY A 427 -7.64 42.55 -1.24
N LYS A 428 -8.36 42.64 -0.14
CA LYS A 428 -9.25 43.76 0.17
C LYS A 428 -8.44 44.93 0.74
N ALA A 429 -8.78 46.16 0.30
CA ALA A 429 -8.36 47.36 1.01
C ALA A 429 -9.42 47.73 2.06
N ARG A 430 -9.01 48.03 3.29
CA ARG A 430 -9.87 48.54 4.36
C ARG A 430 -9.63 50.03 4.48
N ALA A 431 -10.63 50.84 4.18
CA ALA A 431 -10.58 52.29 4.37
C ALA A 431 -10.81 52.65 5.82
N VAL A 432 -9.95 53.53 6.35
CA VAL A 432 -10.16 54.22 7.61
C VAL A 432 -10.29 55.71 7.29
N ALA A 433 -11.32 56.33 7.76
CA ALA A 433 -11.59 57.75 7.50
C ALA A 433 -11.68 58.52 8.80
N GLU A 434 -11.14 59.73 8.80
CA GLU A 434 -11.21 60.68 9.90
C GLU A 434 -11.47 62.09 9.39
N ALA A 435 -12.22 62.86 10.12
CA ALA A 435 -12.38 64.29 9.84
C ALA A 435 -11.14 65.05 10.30
N VAL A 436 -10.67 66.00 9.50
CA VAL A 436 -9.52 66.88 9.81
C VAL A 436 -10.04 68.29 9.93
N SER A 437 -9.32 69.15 10.66
CA SER A 437 -9.73 70.55 10.84
C SER A 437 -9.93 71.28 9.50
N GLY A 438 -11.10 71.97 9.35
CA GLY A 438 -11.58 72.51 8.09
C GLY A 438 -12.45 71.50 7.32
N PRO A 439 -13.02 71.80 6.19
CA PRO A 439 -13.86 70.92 5.41
C PRO A 439 -12.98 69.90 4.67
N CYS A 440 -12.32 69.01 5.40
CA CYS A 440 -11.41 67.99 4.88
C CYS A 440 -11.59 66.69 5.63
N ASN A 441 -11.70 65.61 4.91
CA ASN A 441 -11.62 64.26 5.46
C ASN A 441 -10.39 63.56 4.94
N ARG A 442 -9.64 62.90 5.85
CA ARG A 442 -8.51 62.05 5.49
C ARG A 442 -8.98 60.61 5.42
N VAL A 443 -8.64 59.95 4.34
CA VAL A 443 -8.86 58.51 4.13
C VAL A 443 -7.49 57.82 4.06
N SER A 444 -7.32 56.78 4.82
CA SER A 444 -6.08 55.97 4.84
C SER A 444 -6.37 54.49 4.69
N TRP A 445 -5.38 53.72 4.25
CA TRP A 445 -5.47 52.28 4.08
C TRP A 445 -4.11 51.62 4.17
N LYS A 446 -4.09 50.31 4.43
CA LYS A 446 -2.87 49.51 4.36
C LYS A 446 -2.60 49.10 2.93
N LYS A 447 -1.31 48.99 2.57
CA LYS A 447 -0.85 48.50 1.25
C LYS A 447 -1.43 47.13 0.94
N VAL A 448 -2.03 46.95 -0.23
CA VAL A 448 -2.48 45.67 -0.76
C VAL A 448 -1.41 45.11 -1.67
N SER A 449 -0.93 43.90 -1.34
CA SER A 449 0.14 43.23 -2.10
C SER A 449 -0.29 43.03 -3.54
N GLY A 450 0.59 43.40 -4.48
CA GLY A 450 0.34 43.28 -5.92
C GLY A 450 -0.54 44.35 -6.56
N ALA A 451 -1.08 45.29 -5.81
CA ALA A 451 -1.82 46.41 -6.38
C ALA A 451 -0.91 47.34 -7.19
N SER A 452 -1.37 47.78 -8.34
CA SER A 452 -0.76 48.82 -9.16
C SER A 452 -1.20 50.21 -8.70
N GLY A 453 -2.35 50.32 -8.05
CA GLY A 453 -2.90 51.55 -7.51
C GLY A 453 -4.26 51.34 -6.86
N TYR A 454 -4.89 52.45 -6.51
CA TYR A 454 -6.17 52.46 -5.80
C TYR A 454 -7.13 53.48 -6.43
N HIS A 455 -8.40 53.09 -6.54
CA HIS A 455 -9.52 54.02 -6.77
C HIS A 455 -10.15 54.37 -5.42
N ILE A 456 -10.30 55.65 -5.15
CA ILE A 456 -10.91 56.20 -3.96
C ILE A 456 -12.34 56.59 -4.26
N TYR A 457 -13.28 56.15 -3.45
CA TYR A 457 -14.70 56.44 -3.57
C TYR A 457 -15.20 57.11 -2.31
N ARG A 458 -16.14 58.02 -2.51
CA ARG A 458 -16.89 58.71 -1.45
C ARG A 458 -18.35 58.37 -1.59
N LYS A 459 -19.02 58.23 -0.49
CA LYS A 459 -20.48 58.08 -0.41
C LYS A 459 -21.03 59.08 0.59
N LEU A 460 -21.92 59.98 0.12
CA LEU A 460 -22.76 60.78 0.97
C LEU A 460 -23.89 59.89 1.53
N GLN A 461 -24.26 60.08 2.77
CA GLN A 461 -25.31 59.31 3.40
C GLN A 461 -26.62 59.41 2.56
N GLY A 462 -27.22 58.27 2.22
CA GLY A 462 -28.41 58.20 1.36
C GLY A 462 -28.13 58.32 -0.15
N LYS A 463 -26.87 58.44 -0.60
CA LYS A 463 -26.50 58.55 -2.02
C LYS A 463 -25.63 57.38 -2.46
N SER A 464 -25.35 57.27 -3.76
CA SER A 464 -24.47 56.26 -4.36
C SER A 464 -23.00 56.60 -4.17
N TRP A 465 -22.14 55.58 -4.38
CA TRP A 465 -20.67 55.73 -4.40
C TRP A 465 -20.19 56.52 -5.60
N VAL A 466 -19.36 57.53 -5.38
CA VAL A 466 -18.73 58.33 -6.42
C VAL A 466 -17.23 58.19 -6.36
N ARG A 467 -16.55 57.91 -7.47
CA ARG A 467 -15.10 57.90 -7.52
C ARG A 467 -14.57 59.33 -7.46
N ILE A 468 -13.74 59.60 -6.44
CA ILE A 468 -13.15 60.92 -6.19
C ILE A 468 -11.65 61.02 -6.47
N GLY A 469 -11.00 59.86 -6.68
CA GLY A 469 -9.57 59.86 -6.97
C GLY A 469 -9.06 58.53 -7.48
N THR A 470 -7.86 58.58 -8.07
CA THR A 470 -7.08 57.43 -8.47
C THR A 470 -5.62 57.72 -8.11
N VAL A 471 -4.97 56.82 -7.41
CA VAL A 471 -3.58 56.96 -7.00
C VAL A 471 -2.76 55.71 -7.33
N ASN A 472 -1.45 55.84 -7.37
CA ASN A 472 -0.54 54.71 -7.54
C ASN A 472 -0.38 53.93 -6.23
N ASN A 473 0.35 52.82 -6.23
CA ASN A 473 0.50 51.92 -5.11
C ASN A 473 1.44 52.41 -3.98
N LYS A 474 2.10 53.58 -4.15
CA LYS A 474 2.94 54.22 -3.14
C LYS A 474 2.11 55.15 -2.24
N VAL A 475 0.95 55.60 -2.72
CA VAL A 475 0.05 56.48 -1.97
C VAL A 475 -0.91 55.61 -1.14
N LEU A 476 -0.92 55.83 0.18
CA LEU A 476 -1.72 55.09 1.16
C LEU A 476 -2.65 55.98 1.98
N SER A 477 -2.80 57.22 1.57
CA SER A 477 -3.75 58.18 2.14
C SER A 477 -4.23 59.16 1.10
N TRP A 478 -5.43 59.71 1.31
CA TRP A 478 -6.07 60.71 0.45
C TRP A 478 -6.73 61.77 1.31
N GLN A 479 -6.61 63.03 0.92
CA GLN A 479 -7.36 64.14 1.54
C GLN A 479 -8.50 64.56 0.63
N ASP A 480 -9.74 64.39 1.11
CA ASP A 480 -10.90 64.88 0.40
C ASP A 480 -11.26 66.27 0.89
N MET A 481 -10.90 67.26 0.11
CA MET A 481 -11.14 68.70 0.38
C MET A 481 -12.39 69.21 -0.34
N LYS A 482 -13.05 68.41 -1.16
CA LYS A 482 -14.25 68.76 -1.91
C LYS A 482 -15.51 68.21 -1.24
N ILE A 483 -15.67 68.56 0.05
CA ILE A 483 -16.78 68.10 0.90
C ILE A 483 -17.48 69.29 1.50
N GLU A 484 -18.77 69.14 1.81
CA GLU A 484 -19.53 70.09 2.60
C GLU A 484 -19.28 69.89 4.10
N GLY A 485 -19.22 70.97 4.85
CA GLY A 485 -19.12 70.89 6.31
C GLY A 485 -20.41 70.31 6.90
N ILE A 486 -20.29 69.70 8.07
CA ILE A 486 -21.38 69.12 8.87
C ILE A 486 -22.21 68.12 8.02
N THR A 487 -21.50 67.27 7.30
CA THR A 487 -22.11 66.29 6.39
C THR A 487 -21.45 64.93 6.60
N SER A 488 -22.28 63.86 6.63
CA SER A 488 -21.81 62.48 6.87
C SER A 488 -21.33 61.81 5.58
N TYR A 489 -20.08 61.37 5.57
CA TYR A 489 -19.47 60.70 4.44
C TYR A 489 -18.89 59.37 4.86
N ALA A 490 -18.99 58.33 3.99
CA ALA A 490 -18.23 57.11 4.06
C ALA A 490 -17.28 57.01 2.86
N TYR A 491 -16.20 56.29 3.04
CA TYR A 491 -15.16 56.12 2.02
C TYR A 491 -14.86 54.68 1.77
N ALA A 492 -14.57 54.35 0.49
CA ALA A 492 -14.08 53.04 0.08
C ALA A 492 -12.85 53.22 -0.78
N VAL A 493 -11.88 52.30 -0.58
CA VAL A 493 -10.67 52.26 -1.37
C VAL A 493 -10.62 50.90 -2.07
N ARG A 494 -10.60 50.92 -3.39
CA ARG A 494 -10.61 49.72 -4.20
C ARG A 494 -9.25 49.55 -4.88
N PRO A 495 -8.44 48.50 -4.50
CA PRO A 495 -7.17 48.25 -5.15
C PRO A 495 -7.40 47.74 -6.57
N TYR A 496 -6.50 48.09 -7.50
CA TYR A 496 -6.49 47.51 -8.83
C TYR A 496 -5.08 47.07 -9.22
N LYS A 497 -4.99 46.08 -10.11
CA LYS A 497 -3.77 45.67 -10.81
C LYS A 497 -3.97 45.84 -12.32
N ASN A 498 -2.99 46.38 -13.01
CA ASN A 498 -2.97 46.37 -14.45
C ASN A 498 -2.51 44.99 -14.94
N VAL A 499 -3.35 44.34 -15.75
CA VAL A 499 -3.11 43.01 -16.35
C VAL A 499 -3.46 43.14 -17.83
N ASP A 500 -2.51 42.92 -18.71
CA ASP A 500 -2.71 42.98 -20.17
C ASP A 500 -3.50 44.24 -20.61
N GLY A 501 -3.11 45.41 -20.10
CA GLY A 501 -3.74 46.70 -20.40
C GLY A 501 -5.08 46.98 -19.70
N LYS A 502 -5.66 46.02 -19.00
CA LYS A 502 -6.94 46.15 -18.30
C LYS A 502 -6.75 46.24 -16.77
N LYS A 503 -7.62 46.99 -16.10
CA LYS A 503 -7.63 47.08 -14.64
C LYS A 503 -8.46 45.95 -14.05
N VAL A 504 -7.80 45.05 -13.26
CA VAL A 504 -8.48 44.01 -12.47
C VAL A 504 -8.56 44.49 -11.03
N PHE A 505 -9.78 44.58 -10.50
CA PHE A 505 -10.07 45.14 -9.19
C PHE A 505 -10.12 44.09 -8.09
N GLY A 506 -9.53 44.42 -6.92
CA GLY A 506 -9.70 43.66 -5.70
C GLY A 506 -10.95 44.06 -4.93
N GLY A 507 -11.16 43.41 -3.78
CA GLY A 507 -12.23 43.74 -2.85
C GLY A 507 -11.94 45.03 -2.06
N TYR A 508 -12.95 45.53 -1.37
CA TYR A 508 -12.81 46.65 -0.44
C TYR A 508 -13.71 46.44 0.81
N GLN A 509 -13.31 47.15 1.87
CA GLN A 509 -14.13 47.36 3.05
C GLN A 509 -14.22 48.87 3.27
N ALA A 510 -15.44 49.40 3.22
CA ALA A 510 -15.68 50.82 3.42
C ALA A 510 -15.44 51.22 4.88
N SER A 511 -15.13 52.48 5.10
CA SER A 511 -15.15 53.11 6.45
C SER A 511 -16.59 53.18 7.00
N SER A 512 -16.70 53.37 8.32
CA SER A 512 -17.90 53.92 8.91
C SER A 512 -18.17 55.33 8.37
N TYR A 513 -19.42 55.81 8.49
CA TYR A 513 -19.70 57.23 8.24
C TYR A 513 -19.01 58.09 9.27
N ILE A 514 -18.38 59.16 8.77
CA ILE A 514 -17.79 60.19 9.59
C ILE A 514 -18.42 61.53 9.30
N LEU A 515 -18.61 62.34 10.32
CA LEU A 515 -19.16 63.69 10.19
C LEU A 515 -18.02 64.65 9.94
N SER A 516 -18.07 65.43 8.85
CA SER A 516 -17.09 66.44 8.53
C SER A 516 -17.14 67.64 9.48
N TYR A 517 -16.00 68.28 9.70
CA TYR A 517 -15.96 69.52 10.48
C TYR A 517 -16.78 70.63 9.80
N PRO A 518 -17.29 71.60 10.57
CA PRO A 518 -17.87 72.81 10.04
C PRO A 518 -16.91 73.56 9.09
N GLU A 519 -17.47 74.25 8.14
CA GLU A 519 -16.70 75.10 7.21
C GLU A 519 -15.98 76.23 7.95
N LEU A 520 -15.01 76.83 7.25
CA LEU A 520 -14.32 77.99 7.74
C LEU A 520 -15.34 79.12 8.07
N GLN A 521 -15.39 79.49 9.32
CA GLN A 521 -16.27 80.58 9.76
C GLN A 521 -15.59 81.93 9.57
N LYS A 522 -16.25 82.81 8.78
CA LYS A 522 -15.83 84.21 8.56
C LYS A 522 -16.70 85.15 9.38
N ILE A 523 -16.05 86.17 9.96
CA ILE A 523 -16.77 87.29 10.59
C ILE A 523 -17.15 88.27 9.49
N SER A 524 -18.42 88.56 9.32
CA SER A 524 -18.93 89.53 8.37
C SER A 524 -18.64 90.96 8.76
N SER A 525 -18.91 91.33 10.00
CA SER A 525 -18.59 92.66 10.53
C SER A 525 -18.28 92.65 12.04
N VAL A 526 -17.54 93.65 12.47
CA VAL A 526 -17.38 94.00 13.90
C VAL A 526 -17.70 95.49 14.03
N ARG A 527 -18.74 95.81 14.80
CA ARG A 527 -19.25 97.22 14.93
C ARG A 527 -19.19 97.66 16.39
N LYS A 528 -18.89 98.98 16.61
CA LYS A 528 -19.01 99.56 17.93
C LYS A 528 -20.49 99.68 18.30
N THR A 529 -20.76 99.45 19.57
CA THR A 529 -22.05 99.66 20.21
C THR A 529 -21.85 100.57 21.49
N SER A 530 -22.87 100.99 22.05
CA SER A 530 -22.83 101.74 23.30
C SER A 530 -22.16 100.90 24.42
N ARG A 531 -22.31 99.58 24.40
CA ARG A 531 -21.84 98.65 25.46
C ARG A 531 -20.57 97.87 25.09
N GLY A 532 -20.12 97.90 23.84
CA GLY A 532 -18.97 97.08 23.51
C GLY A 532 -18.70 97.00 21.98
N LEU A 533 -18.31 95.79 21.52
CA LEU A 533 -18.14 95.45 20.12
C LEU A 533 -19.10 94.30 19.75
N LYS A 534 -19.92 94.52 18.75
CA LYS A 534 -20.82 93.49 18.21
C LYS A 534 -20.14 92.81 17.04
N ILE A 535 -19.89 91.50 17.15
CA ILE A 535 -19.30 90.63 16.19
C ILE A 535 -20.42 89.93 15.45
N CYS A 536 -20.51 90.04 14.14
CA CYS A 536 -21.53 89.40 13.31
C CYS A 536 -20.87 88.41 12.33
N TRP A 537 -21.57 87.33 12.07
CA TRP A 537 -21.19 86.31 11.09
C TRP A 537 -22.41 85.75 10.37
N LYS A 538 -22.17 84.98 9.30
CA LYS A 538 -23.24 84.24 8.62
C LYS A 538 -23.38 82.87 9.32
N ALA A 539 -24.58 82.52 9.71
CA ALA A 539 -24.87 81.22 10.33
C ALA A 539 -24.59 80.10 9.32
N GLN A 540 -23.95 79.01 9.79
CA GLN A 540 -23.75 77.81 9.00
C GLN A 540 -24.90 76.85 9.23
N LYS A 541 -25.43 76.29 8.13
CA LYS A 541 -26.51 75.28 8.16
C LYS A 541 -26.03 74.06 8.96
N LYS A 542 -26.84 73.60 9.91
CA LYS A 542 -26.57 72.43 10.78
C LYS A 542 -25.47 72.66 11.87
N ALA A 543 -24.96 73.89 12.11
CA ALA A 543 -24.16 74.16 13.28
C ALA A 543 -25.03 74.14 14.55
N ASP A 544 -24.50 73.65 15.68
CA ASP A 544 -25.22 73.65 16.99
C ASP A 544 -24.88 74.86 17.83
N CYS A 545 -23.68 75.39 17.62
CA CYS A 545 -23.17 76.51 18.41
C CYS A 545 -22.05 77.25 17.68
N TYR A 546 -21.69 78.42 18.25
CA TYR A 546 -20.53 79.20 17.84
C TYR A 546 -19.67 79.51 19.03
N GLN A 547 -18.37 79.23 18.92
CA GLN A 547 -17.37 79.60 19.93
C GLN A 547 -16.66 80.89 19.50
N ILE A 548 -16.71 81.89 20.35
CA ILE A 548 -16.15 83.22 20.12
C ILE A 548 -14.85 83.32 20.88
N TYR A 549 -13.77 83.72 20.17
CA TYR A 549 -12.47 83.92 20.69
C TYR A 549 -11.99 85.36 20.49
N ARG A 550 -11.17 85.86 21.42
CA ARG A 550 -10.59 87.20 21.35
C ARG A 550 -9.12 87.11 21.72
N LYS A 551 -8.29 87.98 21.12
CA LYS A 551 -6.94 88.28 21.56
C LYS A 551 -6.62 89.75 21.33
N THR A 552 -5.59 90.27 22.02
CA THR A 552 -5.00 91.57 21.81
C THR A 552 -3.62 91.42 21.22
N GLY A 553 -3.23 92.23 20.18
CA GLY A 553 -1.93 92.20 19.52
C GLY A 553 -1.40 90.78 19.28
N LYS A 554 -0.17 90.49 19.72
CA LYS A 554 0.48 89.15 19.62
C LYS A 554 0.03 88.16 20.71
N GLY A 555 -0.93 88.52 21.58
CA GLY A 555 -1.43 87.66 22.66
C GLY A 555 -2.11 86.36 22.15
N SER A 556 -2.25 85.42 23.10
CA SER A 556 -2.93 84.13 22.79
C SER A 556 -4.46 84.29 22.68
N TRP A 557 -5.09 83.44 21.87
CA TRP A 557 -6.53 83.36 21.76
C TRP A 557 -7.18 82.91 23.09
N LYS A 558 -8.10 83.71 23.60
CA LYS A 558 -8.90 83.37 24.80
C LYS A 558 -10.36 83.22 24.37
N LYS A 559 -10.99 82.08 24.75
CA LYS A 559 -12.39 81.87 24.54
C LYS A 559 -13.21 82.84 25.40
N LEU A 560 -14.08 83.61 24.75
CA LEU A 560 -14.97 84.53 25.42
C LEU A 560 -16.28 83.90 25.78
N SER A 561 -16.89 83.20 24.83
CA SER A 561 -18.20 82.66 24.99
C SER A 561 -18.49 81.50 24.02
N THR A 562 -19.50 80.71 24.32
CA THR A 562 -20.15 79.80 23.41
C THR A 562 -21.60 80.24 23.25
N VAL A 563 -21.98 80.62 22.03
CA VAL A 563 -23.36 80.99 21.66
C VAL A 563 -24.07 79.73 21.18
N SER A 564 -25.09 79.29 21.90
CA SER A 564 -25.93 78.15 21.49
C SER A 564 -26.95 78.56 20.43
N GLY A 565 -27.34 77.57 19.58
CA GLY A 565 -28.25 77.76 18.50
C GLY A 565 -27.56 77.97 17.15
N GLY A 566 -27.81 77.07 16.19
CA GLY A 566 -27.20 77.08 14.89
C GLY A 566 -27.56 78.27 14.01
N SER A 567 -28.65 78.92 14.28
CA SER A 567 -29.09 80.15 13.59
C SER A 567 -28.47 81.43 14.15
N SER A 568 -27.71 81.35 15.27
CA SER A 568 -27.08 82.53 15.87
C SER A 568 -26.07 83.16 14.92
N SER A 569 -26.12 84.47 14.78
CA SER A 569 -25.33 85.21 13.80
C SER A 569 -24.59 86.41 14.40
N SER A 570 -24.72 86.65 15.69
CA SER A 570 -23.99 87.74 16.37
C SER A 570 -23.71 87.47 17.83
N PHE A 571 -22.72 88.19 18.38
CA PHE A 571 -22.32 88.21 19.82
C PHE A 571 -21.84 89.61 20.14
N GLU A 572 -22.18 90.10 21.30
CA GLU A 572 -21.70 91.41 21.79
C GLU A 572 -20.70 91.24 22.91
N ASP A 573 -19.47 91.65 22.65
CA ASP A 573 -18.39 91.70 23.68
C ASP A 573 -18.49 92.96 24.47
N LYS A 574 -19.14 92.90 25.61
CA LYS A 574 -19.32 93.99 26.55
C LYS A 574 -18.07 94.25 27.37
N THR A 575 -17.05 93.37 27.36
CA THR A 575 -15.81 93.49 28.13
C THR A 575 -14.67 94.16 27.36
N ALA A 576 -14.93 94.53 26.07
CA ALA A 576 -13.93 95.28 25.29
C ALA A 576 -13.71 96.68 25.87
N LYS A 577 -12.45 97.08 26.07
CA LYS A 577 -12.03 98.39 26.61
C LYS A 577 -11.92 99.41 25.52
N LYS A 578 -12.36 100.67 25.75
CA LYS A 578 -12.23 101.80 24.82
C LYS A 578 -10.74 102.03 24.48
N GLY A 579 -10.48 102.35 23.22
CA GLY A 579 -9.12 102.60 22.73
C GLY A 579 -8.32 101.37 22.35
N THR A 580 -8.73 100.17 22.75
CA THR A 580 -8.01 98.90 22.53
C THR A 580 -8.40 98.22 21.24
N THR A 581 -7.41 97.76 20.44
CA THR A 581 -7.60 96.93 19.28
C THR A 581 -7.64 95.45 19.64
N TYR A 582 -8.73 94.77 19.25
CA TYR A 582 -8.95 93.35 19.46
C TYR A 582 -9.03 92.61 18.13
N TYR A 583 -8.59 91.38 18.16
CA TYR A 583 -8.84 90.37 17.10
C TYR A 583 -9.85 89.38 17.56
N TYR A 584 -10.90 89.16 16.76
CA TYR A 584 -11.92 88.23 17.06
C TYR A 584 -11.85 87.07 16.07
N ALA A 585 -12.19 85.86 16.58
CA ALA A 585 -12.40 84.68 15.78
C ALA A 585 -13.71 84.02 16.22
N VAL A 586 -14.48 83.51 15.27
CA VAL A 586 -15.70 82.75 15.52
C VAL A 586 -15.51 81.40 14.88
N ARG A 587 -15.81 80.32 15.61
CA ARG A 587 -15.75 78.95 15.13
C ARG A 587 -17.16 78.38 15.21
N ALA A 588 -17.73 77.90 14.10
CA ALA A 588 -18.92 77.07 14.11
C ALA A 588 -18.59 75.72 14.75
N GLY A 589 -19.47 75.19 15.57
CA GLY A 589 -19.33 73.94 16.27
C GLY A 589 -20.53 73.05 16.15
N ILE A 590 -20.32 71.74 16.14
CA ILE A 590 -21.31 70.68 16.26
C ILE A 590 -21.05 69.87 17.51
N LYS A 591 -22.11 69.49 18.24
CA LYS A 591 -22.04 68.59 19.40
C LYS A 591 -22.10 67.14 18.93
N THR A 592 -21.12 66.35 19.32
CA THR A 592 -21.14 64.88 19.10
C THR A 592 -22.07 64.25 20.14
N SER A 593 -22.52 62.99 19.89
CA SER A 593 -23.32 62.21 20.84
C SER A 593 -22.62 62.05 22.21
N GLY A 594 -21.29 62.09 22.24
CA GLY A 594 -20.50 62.06 23.48
C GLY A 594 -20.28 63.45 24.12
N GLY A 595 -21.02 64.50 23.74
CA GLY A 595 -20.94 65.83 24.33
C GLY A 595 -19.74 66.69 23.90
N LYS A 596 -18.79 66.16 23.14
CA LYS A 596 -17.63 66.90 22.61
C LYS A 596 -18.08 67.82 21.47
N VAL A 597 -17.58 69.08 21.49
CA VAL A 597 -17.80 70.01 20.40
C VAL A 597 -16.69 69.94 19.36
N LEU A 598 -17.03 69.60 18.13
CA LEU A 598 -16.13 69.66 16.99
C LEU A 598 -16.28 71.03 16.33
N CYS A 599 -15.21 71.82 16.34
CA CYS A 599 -15.21 73.18 15.78
C CYS A 599 -14.49 73.26 14.45
N GLY A 600 -15.07 73.98 13.49
CA GLY A 600 -14.46 74.31 12.22
C GLY A 600 -13.31 75.30 12.31
N GLY A 601 -12.73 75.65 11.18
CA GLY A 601 -11.72 76.71 11.04
C GLY A 601 -12.32 78.09 11.27
N TYR A 602 -11.47 79.13 11.40
CA TYR A 602 -11.89 80.50 11.51
C TYR A 602 -10.98 81.47 10.71
N ALA A 603 -11.54 82.56 10.32
CA ALA A 603 -10.79 83.74 9.85
C ALA A 603 -10.95 84.86 10.87
N ALA A 604 -9.84 85.37 11.34
CA ALA A 604 -9.85 86.44 12.33
C ALA A 604 -10.13 87.82 11.69
N LYS A 605 -10.80 88.68 12.47
CA LYS A 605 -11.06 90.06 12.09
C LYS A 605 -10.71 91.01 13.24
N ALA A 606 -9.95 92.04 12.90
CA ALA A 606 -9.60 93.06 13.88
C ALA A 606 -10.64 94.16 13.96
N ALA A 607 -10.79 94.76 15.19
CA ALA A 607 -11.59 95.95 15.41
C ALA A 607 -11.09 96.70 16.66
N LYS A 608 -11.12 98.03 16.61
CA LYS A 608 -10.80 98.91 17.73
C LYS A 608 -12.12 99.37 18.34
N ARG A 609 -12.22 99.26 19.67
CA ARG A 609 -13.35 99.80 20.37
C ARG A 609 -13.31 101.31 20.56
#